data_19f8c73c0b7df59ca58dd6d0e96f9983
#
_entry.id   19f8c73c0b7df59ca58dd6d0e96f9983
#
_cell.length_a   1.000
_cell.length_b   1.000
_cell.length_c   1.000
_cell.angle_alpha   90.00
_cell.angle_beta   90.00
_cell.angle_gamma   90.00
#
_symmetry.space_group_name_H-M   'P 1'
#
loop_
_entity.id
_entity.type
_entity.pdbx_description
1 polymer ?
#
loop_
_entity_poly.entity_id
_entity_poly.type
_entity_poly.pdbx_seq_one_letter_code
_entity_poly.pdbx_strand_id
1 'polypeptide(L)'
;MKVNRYISLFFTLLVPALGSAEMASIADEELSEVTGQSGVYLTGEIAINENGGTLDDAYFGDCSDAAKKCGARLSFQTQQNGGWFVLDDIRGTIAFEGLTLQVINISSGFGGDGALFNRDVIELGLPDTLRMKDFQFTLATSNTARPTDAGFEQVDLMTVEMSGEVTLEGNLLVFPTP
;
A
#
# COMPACT_ATOMS: atom_id res chain seq x y z
N MET A 1 -2.94 -15.08 -86.95
CA MET A 1 -3.78 -14.28 -86.06
C MET A 1 -3.09 -14.27 -84.71
N LYS A 2 -2.46 -13.14 -84.30
CA LYS A 2 -1.72 -12.98 -83.06
C LYS A 2 -2.57 -12.12 -82.16
N VAL A 3 -2.92 -12.67 -80.96
CA VAL A 3 -3.64 -11.94 -79.93
C VAL A 3 -2.62 -11.60 -78.86
N ASN A 4 -2.30 -10.30 -78.71
CA ASN A 4 -1.49 -9.75 -77.64
C ASN A 4 -2.39 -9.51 -76.43
N ARG A 5 -2.06 -10.18 -75.30
CA ARG A 5 -2.64 -9.89 -73.97
C ARG A 5 -1.64 -9.06 -73.20
N TYR A 6 -1.94 -7.80 -73.01
CA TYR A 6 -1.25 -6.96 -72.00
C TYR A 6 -1.89 -7.18 -70.63
N ILE A 7 -1.14 -7.81 -69.75
CA ILE A 7 -1.47 -7.90 -68.32
C ILE A 7 -0.87 -6.66 -67.65
N SER A 8 -1.73 -5.71 -67.33
CA SER A 8 -1.35 -4.53 -66.54
C SER A 8 -1.28 -4.91 -65.06
N LEU A 9 -0.07 -5.01 -64.51
CA LEU A 9 0.18 -5.28 -63.11
C LEU A 9 0.01 -3.96 -62.36
N PHE A 10 -1.12 -3.80 -61.67
CA PHE A 10 -1.37 -2.66 -60.77
C PHE A 10 -0.70 -2.96 -59.44
N PHE A 11 0.49 -2.43 -59.22
CA PHE A 11 1.24 -2.54 -57.96
C PHE A 11 0.76 -1.39 -57.05
N THR A 12 -0.21 -1.69 -56.18
CA THR A 12 -0.67 -0.75 -55.14
C THR A 12 0.39 -0.71 -54.06
N LEU A 13 1.16 0.38 -53.99
CA LEU A 13 2.06 0.68 -52.86
C LEU A 13 1.22 1.01 -51.64
N LEU A 14 1.13 0.04 -50.70
CA LEU A 14 0.65 0.28 -49.35
C LEU A 14 1.78 1.00 -48.59
N VAL A 15 1.68 2.30 -48.45
CA VAL A 15 2.54 3.09 -47.55
C VAL A 15 1.98 2.95 -46.15
N PRO A 16 2.67 2.35 -45.20
CA PRO A 16 2.26 2.40 -43.80
C PRO A 16 2.41 3.86 -43.33
N ALA A 17 1.31 4.50 -42.99
CA ALA A 17 1.33 5.75 -42.25
C ALA A 17 1.94 5.46 -40.87
N LEU A 18 3.21 5.80 -40.69
CA LEU A 18 3.82 5.88 -39.37
C LEU A 18 3.14 7.00 -38.60
N GLY A 19 2.10 6.67 -37.85
CA GLY A 19 1.51 7.56 -36.89
C GLY A 19 2.56 7.83 -35.80
N SER A 20 3.27 8.94 -35.90
CA SER A 20 4.03 9.49 -34.79
C SER A 20 3.02 9.90 -33.73
N ALA A 21 2.90 9.11 -32.68
CA ALA A 21 2.25 9.58 -31.46
C ALA A 21 3.17 10.64 -30.85
N GLU A 22 2.96 11.90 -31.24
CA GLU A 22 3.60 13.05 -30.65
C GLU A 22 2.97 13.20 -29.26
N MET A 23 3.72 12.83 -28.21
CA MET A 23 3.32 13.17 -26.85
C MET A 23 3.44 14.70 -26.73
N ALA A 24 2.30 15.38 -26.76
CA ALA A 24 2.25 16.79 -26.43
C ALA A 24 2.74 16.95 -24.99
N SER A 25 3.73 17.81 -24.79
CA SER A 25 4.12 18.21 -23.45
C SER A 25 2.96 18.94 -22.81
N ILE A 26 2.49 18.44 -21.67
CA ILE A 26 1.49 19.13 -20.85
C ILE A 26 2.16 20.43 -20.38
N ALA A 27 1.51 21.57 -20.62
CA ALA A 27 2.02 22.86 -20.17
C ALA A 27 2.00 22.93 -18.63
N ASP A 28 2.96 23.67 -18.05
CA ASP A 28 3.05 23.84 -16.60
C ASP A 28 1.77 24.42 -15.99
N GLU A 29 1.02 25.23 -16.76
CA GLU A 29 -0.29 25.74 -16.37
C GLU A 29 -1.34 24.62 -16.26
N GLU A 30 -1.36 23.67 -17.19
CA GLU A 30 -2.29 22.52 -17.16
C GLU A 30 -1.94 21.56 -16.01
N LEU A 31 -0.64 21.37 -15.73
CA LEU A 31 -0.16 20.64 -14.55
C LEU A 31 -0.58 21.35 -13.25
N SER A 32 -0.51 22.66 -13.21
CA SER A 32 -0.92 23.48 -12.07
C SER A 32 -2.43 23.40 -11.81
N GLU A 33 -3.24 23.32 -12.86
CA GLU A 33 -4.69 23.19 -12.76
C GLU A 33 -5.12 21.79 -12.28
N VAL A 34 -4.36 20.76 -12.65
CA VAL A 34 -4.59 19.37 -12.20
C VAL A 34 -4.04 19.12 -10.78
N THR A 35 -2.96 19.80 -10.38
CA THR A 35 -2.36 19.63 -9.05
C THR A 35 -2.99 20.49 -7.97
N GLY A 36 -3.86 21.44 -8.35
CA GLY A 36 -4.23 22.53 -7.45
C GLY A 36 -5.17 22.19 -6.30
N GLN A 37 -6.07 21.24 -6.37
CA GLN A 37 -7.06 21.01 -5.30
C GLN A 37 -7.78 19.66 -5.32
N SER A 38 -7.45 18.74 -6.19
CA SER A 38 -8.12 17.44 -6.21
C SER A 38 -7.33 16.46 -5.36
N GLY A 39 -7.88 16.16 -4.19
CA GLY A 39 -7.37 15.07 -3.36
C GLY A 39 -7.43 13.73 -4.09
N VAL A 40 -6.65 12.79 -3.64
CA VAL A 40 -6.69 11.40 -4.10
C VAL A 40 -7.69 10.65 -3.23
N TYR A 41 -8.65 9.98 -3.86
CA TYR A 41 -9.56 9.04 -3.20
C TYR A 41 -9.05 7.62 -3.42
N LEU A 42 -8.86 6.89 -2.34
CA LEU A 42 -8.30 5.56 -2.35
C LEU A 42 -9.32 4.55 -1.81
N THR A 43 -9.41 3.45 -2.52
CA THR A 43 -10.10 2.24 -2.07
C THR A 43 -9.18 1.05 -2.36
N GLY A 44 -9.21 0.05 -1.53
CA GLY A 44 -8.33 -1.09 -1.73
C GLY A 44 -8.63 -2.26 -0.82
N GLU A 45 -8.04 -3.38 -1.16
CA GLU A 45 -8.06 -4.59 -0.37
C GLU A 45 -6.64 -5.12 -0.22
N ILE A 46 -6.27 -5.47 1.00
CA ILE A 46 -4.97 -6.02 1.36
C ILE A 46 -5.22 -7.40 1.96
N ALA A 47 -4.81 -8.44 1.25
CA ALA A 47 -4.80 -9.80 1.78
C ALA A 47 -3.41 -10.14 2.30
N ILE A 48 -3.33 -10.60 3.54
CA ILE A 48 -2.08 -11.00 4.19
C ILE A 48 -2.22 -12.46 4.56
N ASN A 49 -1.43 -13.33 3.95
CA ASN A 49 -1.42 -14.77 4.25
C ASN A 49 -2.82 -15.34 4.55
N GLU A 50 -3.78 -14.99 3.71
CA GLU A 50 -5.23 -15.21 3.93
C GLU A 50 -5.57 -16.67 4.26
N ASN A 51 -4.89 -17.61 3.62
CA ASN A 51 -5.09 -19.03 3.86
C ASN A 51 -4.32 -19.57 5.07
N GLY A 52 -3.53 -18.72 5.73
CA GLY A 52 -2.65 -19.11 6.82
C GLY A 52 -1.50 -20.01 6.36
N GLY A 53 -0.77 -20.50 7.33
CA GLY A 53 0.34 -21.42 7.10
C GLY A 53 1.68 -20.74 6.86
N THR A 54 2.66 -21.57 6.52
CA THR A 54 4.04 -21.17 6.34
C THR A 54 4.23 -20.33 5.10
N LEU A 55 4.89 -19.18 5.25
CA LEU A 55 5.39 -18.41 4.13
C LEU A 55 6.76 -18.96 3.76
N ASP A 56 6.87 -19.50 2.54
CA ASP A 56 8.12 -20.00 1.98
C ASP A 56 8.98 -18.82 1.54
N ASP A 57 9.84 -18.36 2.44
CA ASP A 57 10.70 -17.21 2.26
C ASP A 57 12.11 -17.48 2.80
N ALA A 58 13.12 -17.03 2.06
CA ALA A 58 14.51 -17.05 2.50
C ALA A 58 14.75 -16.32 3.85
N TYR A 59 13.84 -15.44 4.25
CA TYR A 59 13.87 -14.73 5.52
C TYR A 59 13.60 -15.61 6.74
N PHE A 60 12.73 -16.62 6.59
CA PHE A 60 12.30 -17.49 7.66
C PHE A 60 13.13 -18.77 7.76
N GLY A 61 13.98 -19.02 6.75
CA GLY A 61 14.85 -20.19 6.72
C GLY A 61 14.08 -21.50 6.71
N ASP A 62 14.58 -22.49 7.42
CA ASP A 62 13.93 -23.79 7.54
C ASP A 62 12.68 -23.70 8.42
N CYS A 63 11.52 -23.74 7.80
CA CYS A 63 10.22 -23.72 8.42
C CYS A 63 9.64 -25.12 8.71
N SER A 64 10.43 -26.16 8.62
CA SER A 64 10.02 -27.54 8.95
C SER A 64 9.87 -27.76 10.47
N ASP A 65 10.50 -26.91 11.28
CA ASP A 65 10.39 -26.95 12.74
C ASP A 65 9.05 -26.37 13.20
N ALA A 66 8.20 -27.21 13.77
CA ALA A 66 6.88 -26.82 14.29
C ALA A 66 6.93 -25.76 15.41
N ALA A 67 8.09 -25.59 16.06
CA ALA A 67 8.28 -24.54 17.08
C ALA A 67 8.49 -23.16 16.46
N LYS A 68 8.79 -23.10 15.15
CA LYS A 68 8.99 -21.86 14.40
C LYS A 68 7.71 -21.47 13.66
N LYS A 69 7.24 -20.28 13.94
CA LYS A 69 6.11 -19.70 13.22
C LYS A 69 6.62 -18.95 11.99
N CYS A 70 6.50 -19.56 10.85
CA CYS A 70 6.93 -18.99 9.57
C CYS A 70 5.75 -18.33 8.82
N GLY A 71 5.00 -17.51 9.52
CA GLY A 71 3.90 -16.72 8.96
C GLY A 71 4.27 -15.26 8.75
N ALA A 72 3.29 -14.46 8.34
CA ALA A 72 3.48 -13.01 8.28
C ALA A 72 3.72 -12.46 9.70
N ARG A 73 4.83 -11.72 9.86
CA ARG A 73 5.32 -11.27 11.16
C ARG A 73 5.84 -9.85 11.10
N LEU A 74 5.52 -9.07 12.11
CA LEU A 74 6.09 -7.76 12.36
C LEU A 74 6.74 -7.76 13.74
N SER A 75 8.03 -7.45 13.83
CA SER A 75 8.77 -7.37 15.09
C SER A 75 9.47 -6.02 15.24
N PHE A 76 9.43 -5.45 16.43
CA PHE A 76 10.08 -4.18 16.72
C PHE A 76 10.63 -4.15 18.16
N GLN A 77 11.70 -3.39 18.34
CA GLN A 77 12.28 -3.11 19.64
C GLN A 77 12.01 -1.66 20.05
N THR A 78 11.68 -1.44 21.31
CA THR A 78 11.54 -0.11 21.88
C THR A 78 12.83 0.41 22.50
N GLN A 79 13.78 -0.48 22.77
CA GLN A 79 15.06 -0.17 23.38
C GLN A 79 16.16 -1.04 22.78
N GLN A 80 17.31 -0.46 22.52
CA GLN A 80 18.48 -1.20 22.05
C GLN A 80 18.87 -2.30 23.06
N ASN A 81 19.06 -3.52 22.58
CA ASN A 81 19.31 -4.73 23.37
C ASN A 81 18.15 -5.16 24.30
N GLY A 82 16.95 -4.63 24.11
CA GLY A 82 15.74 -5.11 24.77
C GLY A 82 15.14 -6.34 24.09
N GLY A 83 14.06 -6.86 24.65
CA GLY A 83 13.23 -7.85 23.99
C GLY A 83 12.46 -7.27 22.81
N TRP A 84 11.89 -8.15 22.01
CA TRP A 84 11.08 -7.80 20.83
C TRP A 84 9.61 -7.88 21.14
N PHE A 85 8.87 -6.86 20.76
CA PHE A 85 7.43 -6.95 20.60
C PHE A 85 7.11 -7.51 19.21
N VAL A 86 6.16 -8.40 19.16
CA VAL A 86 5.87 -9.15 17.94
C VAL A 86 4.37 -9.19 17.69
N LEU A 87 4.00 -8.87 16.48
CA LEU A 87 2.73 -9.26 15.88
C LEU A 87 3.03 -10.45 14.98
N ASP A 88 2.61 -11.62 15.38
CA ASP A 88 2.90 -12.89 14.71
C ASP A 88 1.64 -13.49 14.12
N ASP A 89 1.79 -14.43 13.20
CA ASP A 89 0.69 -15.12 12.53
C ASP A 89 -0.36 -14.12 11.98
N ILE A 90 0.13 -13.04 11.37
CA ILE A 90 -0.75 -12.04 10.76
C ILE A 90 -1.34 -12.66 9.50
N ARG A 91 -2.68 -12.73 9.44
CA ARG A 91 -3.40 -13.28 8.30
C ARG A 91 -4.78 -12.67 8.15
N GLY A 92 -5.39 -12.85 6.97
CA GLY A 92 -6.74 -12.37 6.67
C GLY A 92 -6.74 -11.20 5.71
N THR A 93 -7.89 -10.57 5.57
CA THR A 93 -8.09 -9.50 4.59
C THR A 93 -8.59 -8.23 5.29
N ILE A 94 -8.02 -7.09 4.88
CA ILE A 94 -8.48 -5.76 5.24
C ILE A 94 -8.83 -5.03 3.95
N ALA A 95 -10.09 -4.63 3.81
CA ALA A 95 -10.54 -3.76 2.72
C ALA A 95 -10.92 -2.40 3.28
N PHE A 96 -10.64 -1.35 2.56
CA PHE A 96 -10.98 0.01 2.93
C PHE A 96 -11.56 0.78 1.75
N GLU A 97 -12.47 1.69 2.05
CA GLU A 97 -13.12 2.56 1.08
C GLU A 97 -13.23 3.97 1.66
N GLY A 98 -12.93 4.99 0.86
CA GLY A 98 -13.07 6.37 1.28
C GLY A 98 -11.83 7.00 1.92
N LEU A 99 -10.66 6.34 1.87
CA LEU A 99 -9.43 6.99 2.30
C LEU A 99 -9.11 8.14 1.36
N THR A 100 -8.97 9.36 1.89
CA THR A 100 -8.61 10.53 1.10
C THR A 100 -7.24 11.08 1.47
N LEU A 101 -6.53 11.60 0.49
CA LEU A 101 -5.26 12.28 0.69
C LEU A 101 -5.30 13.60 -0.07
N GLN A 102 -5.11 14.71 0.64
CA GLN A 102 -5.07 16.03 0.02
C GLN A 102 -4.09 16.95 0.74
N VAL A 103 -3.71 18.02 0.05
CA VAL A 103 -2.93 19.10 0.65
C VAL A 103 -3.88 20.26 0.95
N ILE A 104 -3.92 20.71 2.18
CA ILE A 104 -4.72 21.85 2.60
C ILE A 104 -3.83 22.91 3.24
N ASN A 105 -4.21 24.18 3.08
CA ASN A 105 -3.54 25.29 3.76
C ASN A 105 -4.27 25.60 5.07
N ILE A 106 -3.56 25.51 6.18
CA ILE A 106 -4.08 25.89 7.50
C ILE A 106 -3.54 27.27 7.86
N SER A 107 -4.37 28.29 7.66
CA SER A 107 -4.01 29.68 7.97
C SER A 107 -4.29 30.07 9.43
N SER A 108 -5.20 29.38 10.08
CA SER A 108 -5.53 29.66 11.49
C SER A 108 -6.26 28.46 12.10
N GLY A 109 -5.98 28.20 13.36
CA GLY A 109 -6.85 27.33 14.12
C GLY A 109 -6.31 25.98 14.46
N PHE A 110 -6.76 25.00 14.81
CA PHE A 110 -6.49 23.77 15.55
C PHE A 110 -6.00 24.07 16.96
N GLY A 111 -6.93 24.49 17.83
CA GLY A 111 -6.64 24.70 19.25
C GLY A 111 -5.69 25.85 19.57
N GLY A 112 -5.43 26.77 18.62
CA GLY A 112 -4.48 27.87 18.76
C GLY A 112 -3.11 27.62 18.12
N ASP A 113 -2.78 26.40 17.77
CA ASP A 113 -1.47 26.04 17.18
C ASP A 113 -1.41 26.31 15.67
N GLY A 114 -2.54 26.53 15.01
CA GLY A 114 -2.60 26.79 13.57
C GLY A 114 -1.78 27.99 13.10
N ALA A 115 -1.58 28.99 13.97
CA ALA A 115 -0.73 30.13 13.66
C ALA A 115 0.76 29.77 13.56
N LEU A 116 1.20 28.73 14.26
CA LEU A 116 2.56 28.18 14.19
C LEU A 116 2.78 27.39 12.90
N PHE A 117 1.70 26.83 12.35
CA PHE A 117 1.70 25.97 11.19
C PHE A 117 0.97 26.58 9.98
N ASN A 118 0.99 27.90 9.84
CA ASN A 118 0.43 28.60 8.66
C ASN A 118 1.15 28.14 7.37
N ARG A 119 0.90 26.89 6.99
CA ARG A 119 1.53 26.19 5.90
C ARG A 119 0.59 25.17 5.27
N ASP A 120 0.99 24.66 4.13
CA ASP A 120 0.36 23.52 3.52
C ASP A 120 0.67 22.26 4.34
N VAL A 121 -0.35 21.53 4.67
CA VAL A 121 -0.27 20.27 5.40
C VAL A 121 -0.92 19.16 4.61
N ILE A 122 -0.47 17.94 4.82
CA ILE A 122 -1.12 16.77 4.26
C ILE A 122 -2.28 16.39 5.17
N GLU A 123 -3.47 16.37 4.63
CA GLU A 123 -4.66 15.82 5.28
C GLU A 123 -4.91 14.41 4.75
N LEU A 124 -4.93 13.45 5.67
CA LEU A 124 -5.34 12.08 5.43
C LEU A 124 -6.73 11.90 6.03
N GLY A 125 -7.76 11.86 5.20
CA GLY A 125 -9.11 11.49 5.62
C GLY A 125 -9.17 9.99 5.86
N LEU A 126 -9.66 9.59 7.03
CA LEU A 126 -9.83 8.17 7.36
C LEU A 126 -10.85 7.52 6.41
N PRO A 127 -10.71 6.22 6.12
CA PRO A 127 -11.67 5.54 5.28
C PRO A 127 -13.05 5.51 5.93
N ASP A 128 -14.10 5.75 5.14
CA ASP A 128 -15.48 5.70 5.60
C ASP A 128 -15.84 4.31 6.13
N THR A 129 -15.31 3.30 5.46
CA THR A 129 -15.54 1.90 5.80
C THR A 129 -14.24 1.12 5.79
N LEU A 130 -14.03 0.36 6.86
CA LEU A 130 -12.98 -0.64 6.99
C LEU A 130 -13.63 -2.00 7.20
N ARG A 131 -13.41 -2.92 6.28
CA ARG A 131 -13.91 -4.31 6.36
C ARG A 131 -12.76 -5.24 6.67
N MET A 132 -12.94 -6.06 7.68
CA MET A 132 -12.00 -7.11 8.05
C MET A 132 -12.66 -8.46 7.86
N LYS A 133 -11.97 -9.37 7.17
CA LYS A 133 -12.41 -10.75 6.98
C LYS A 133 -11.34 -11.67 7.49
N ASP A 134 -11.69 -12.42 8.53
CA ASP A 134 -10.82 -13.39 9.18
C ASP A 134 -9.41 -12.83 9.49
N PHE A 135 -9.36 -11.53 9.81
CA PHE A 135 -8.12 -10.86 10.13
C PHE A 135 -7.68 -11.26 11.53
N GLN A 136 -6.49 -11.84 11.61
CA GLN A 136 -5.92 -12.35 12.84
C GLN A 136 -4.48 -11.89 13.02
N PHE A 137 -4.08 -11.71 14.25
CA PHE A 137 -2.67 -11.64 14.65
C PHE A 137 -2.50 -12.13 16.09
N THR A 138 -1.30 -12.62 16.41
CA THR A 138 -0.90 -12.98 17.75
C THR A 138 0.07 -11.94 18.29
N LEU A 139 -0.28 -11.30 19.40
CA LEU A 139 0.64 -10.45 20.14
C LEU A 139 1.58 -11.33 20.95
N ALA A 140 2.88 -11.12 20.79
CA ALA A 140 3.89 -11.93 21.45
C ALA A 140 5.10 -11.09 21.87
N THR A 141 5.97 -11.70 22.67
CA THR A 141 7.31 -11.19 22.96
C THR A 141 8.35 -12.23 22.58
N SER A 142 9.51 -11.79 22.13
CA SER A 142 10.58 -12.68 21.67
C SER A 142 11.95 -12.13 22.10
N ASN A 143 12.91 -13.03 22.27
CA ASN A 143 14.30 -12.66 22.54
C ASN A 143 15.06 -12.24 21.27
N THR A 144 14.59 -12.66 20.07
CA THR A 144 15.18 -12.32 18.78
C THR A 144 14.13 -11.83 17.80
N ALA A 145 14.55 -11.16 16.72
CA ALA A 145 13.63 -10.64 15.72
C ALA A 145 12.96 -11.73 14.89
N ARG A 146 13.71 -12.80 14.61
CA ARG A 146 13.31 -13.82 13.61
C ARG A 146 13.22 -15.19 14.25
N PRO A 147 12.24 -16.02 13.84
CA PRO A 147 12.15 -17.40 14.30
C PRO A 147 13.36 -18.28 13.94
N THR A 148 14.12 -17.86 12.93
CA THR A 148 15.33 -18.56 12.45
C THR A 148 16.60 -18.18 13.18
N ASP A 149 16.56 -17.16 14.02
CA ASP A 149 17.74 -16.74 14.79
C ASP A 149 18.10 -17.81 15.83
N ALA A 150 19.40 -17.96 16.10
CA ALA A 150 19.88 -18.93 17.05
C ALA A 150 19.35 -18.63 18.48
N GLY A 151 18.80 -19.64 19.12
CA GLY A 151 18.25 -19.52 20.46
C GLY A 151 16.91 -18.77 20.51
N PHE A 152 16.16 -18.77 19.43
CA PHE A 152 14.83 -18.18 19.38
C PHE A 152 13.91 -18.72 20.46
N GLU A 153 13.37 -17.81 21.24
CA GLU A 153 12.33 -18.07 22.23
C GLU A 153 11.24 -17.01 22.11
N GLN A 154 9.99 -17.43 22.09
CA GLN A 154 8.82 -16.56 22.00
C GLN A 154 7.77 -16.95 23.02
N VAL A 155 7.13 -15.94 23.60
CA VAL A 155 5.97 -16.09 24.46
C VAL A 155 4.79 -15.36 23.82
N ASP A 156 3.79 -16.14 23.43
CA ASP A 156 2.52 -15.62 22.95
C ASP A 156 1.70 -15.08 24.12
N LEU A 157 1.21 -13.86 23.99
CA LEU A 157 0.42 -13.19 25.03
C LEU A 157 -1.07 -13.34 24.76
N MET A 158 -1.50 -13.05 23.54
CA MET A 158 -2.90 -13.16 23.13
C MET A 158 -3.02 -13.21 21.62
N THR A 159 -4.05 -13.89 21.13
CA THR A 159 -4.46 -13.83 19.74
C THR A 159 -5.70 -12.96 19.60
N VAL A 160 -5.70 -12.08 18.63
CA VAL A 160 -6.82 -11.20 18.28
C VAL A 160 -7.35 -11.65 16.93
N GLU A 161 -8.65 -11.90 16.87
CA GLU A 161 -9.36 -12.22 15.63
C GLU A 161 -10.45 -11.17 15.41
N MET A 162 -10.53 -10.65 14.19
CA MET A 162 -11.47 -9.61 13.83
C MET A 162 -12.14 -9.93 12.50
N SER A 163 -13.45 -9.88 12.48
CA SER A 163 -14.26 -9.96 11.27
C SER A 163 -15.44 -9.01 11.40
N GLY A 164 -15.74 -8.30 10.32
CA GLY A 164 -16.84 -7.35 10.30
C GLY A 164 -16.47 -6.04 9.63
N GLU A 165 -17.34 -5.06 9.85
CA GLU A 165 -17.22 -3.72 9.27
C GLU A 165 -17.15 -2.69 10.39
N VAL A 166 -16.25 -1.74 10.22
CA VAL A 166 -16.06 -0.61 11.12
C VAL A 166 -16.19 0.66 10.30
N THR A 167 -17.01 1.59 10.77
CA THR A 167 -17.09 2.94 10.22
C THR A 167 -16.12 3.83 10.99
N LEU A 168 -15.30 4.56 10.26
CA LEU A 168 -14.33 5.51 10.82
C LEU A 168 -14.72 6.91 10.37
N GLU A 169 -14.56 7.88 11.26
CA GLU A 169 -14.77 9.28 10.94
C GLU A 169 -13.59 10.10 11.48
N GLY A 170 -13.10 11.02 10.67
CA GLY A 170 -12.06 11.96 11.07
C GLY A 170 -10.94 12.10 10.06
N ASN A 171 -10.05 13.04 10.37
CA ASN A 171 -8.90 13.35 9.55
C ASN A 171 -7.63 13.36 10.39
N LEU A 172 -6.54 12.88 9.81
CA LEU A 172 -5.20 12.99 10.36
C LEU A 172 -4.45 14.08 9.59
N LEU A 173 -3.92 15.05 10.30
CA LEU A 173 -3.11 16.11 9.72
C LEU A 173 -1.63 15.85 9.97
N VAL A 174 -0.85 15.88 8.90
CA VAL A 174 0.61 15.70 8.96
C VAL A 174 1.27 17.05 8.70
N PHE A 175 1.92 17.56 9.70
CA PHE A 175 2.62 18.84 9.66
C PHE A 175 4.11 18.63 9.34
N PRO A 176 4.74 19.53 8.56
CA PRO A 176 6.18 19.53 8.44
C PRO A 176 6.81 19.89 9.79
N THR A 177 7.85 19.18 10.19
CA THR A 177 8.68 19.61 11.34
C THR A 177 9.53 20.84 10.95
N PRO A 178 9.74 21.78 11.86
CA PRO A 178 10.60 22.93 11.61
C PRO A 178 12.06 22.54 11.35
#